data_fb397b53b666e49060fa6d9c5ef360da
#
_entry.id   fb397b53b666e49060fa6d9c5ef360da
#
_cell.length_a   1.000
_cell.length_b   1.000
_cell.length_c   1.000
_cell.angle_alpha   90.00
_cell.angle_beta   90.00
_cell.angle_gamma   90.00
#
_symmetry.space_group_name_H-M   'P 1'
#
loop_
_entity.id
_entity.type
_entity.pdbx_description
1 polymer ?
#
loop_
_entity_poly.entity_id
_entity_poly.type
_entity_poly.pdbx_seq_one_letter_code
_entity_poly.pdbx_strand_id
1 'polypeptide(L)'
;APVAQRNHRRPVELAQFNGLLQQLEKGLGSGYPVVDVRITLVDGKAHSVDSSDMAFQMAGAPALKEAAAAAQVSMLEPVAAISVLVSDEYVGAVMGDLSGRRGRVSGTEPAGNGRTLIKAEVPELELTRYAIELRSMSHGTGTFNRTYIGHEPMPAQIAKKVIDASPK
;
A
#
# COMPACT_ATOMS: atom_id res chain seq x y z
N ALA A 1 3.23 6.24 -9.52
CA ALA A 1 3.83 5.50 -10.65
C ALA A 1 5.35 5.65 -10.56
N PRO A 2 6.13 4.58 -10.69
CA PRO A 2 7.59 4.68 -10.68
C PRO A 2 8.05 5.51 -11.88
N VAL A 3 8.72 6.64 -11.62
CA VAL A 3 9.32 7.45 -12.67
C VAL A 3 10.65 6.82 -13.07
N ALA A 4 10.61 6.00 -14.11
CA ALA A 4 11.82 5.49 -14.72
C ALA A 4 12.48 6.61 -15.56
N GLN A 5 13.56 7.19 -15.07
CA GLN A 5 14.39 8.06 -15.88
C GLN A 5 15.16 7.23 -16.92
N ARG A 6 14.70 7.27 -18.18
CA ARG A 6 15.42 6.68 -19.32
C ARG A 6 16.60 7.58 -19.70
N ASN A 7 17.79 7.21 -19.25
CA ASN A 7 19.02 7.69 -19.86
C ASN A 7 19.36 6.77 -21.05
N HIS A 8 19.82 7.33 -22.17
CA HIS A 8 20.18 6.61 -23.40
C HIS A 8 21.36 5.64 -23.13
N ARG A 9 21.04 4.40 -22.73
CA ARG A 9 22.02 3.35 -22.46
C ARG A 9 21.79 2.16 -23.40
N ARG A 10 22.85 1.35 -23.57
CA ARG A 10 22.99 0.27 -24.53
C ARG A 10 21.85 -0.76 -24.47
N PRO A 11 21.56 -1.51 -25.58
CA PRO A 11 20.45 -2.49 -25.62
C PRO A 11 20.41 -3.51 -24.48
N VAL A 12 21.58 -3.93 -24.02
CA VAL A 12 21.79 -4.86 -22.89
C VAL A 12 21.23 -4.32 -21.56
N GLU A 13 21.49 -3.05 -21.27
CA GLU A 13 21.00 -2.41 -20.03
C GLU A 13 19.47 -2.29 -20.06
N LEU A 14 18.90 -2.06 -21.24
CA LEU A 14 17.46 -1.98 -21.43
C LEU A 14 16.77 -3.33 -21.20
N ALA A 15 17.35 -4.41 -21.72
CA ALA A 15 16.83 -5.76 -21.54
C ALA A 15 16.83 -6.19 -20.06
N GLN A 16 17.93 -5.94 -19.35
CA GLN A 16 18.07 -6.21 -17.92
C GLN A 16 17.06 -5.39 -17.12
N PHE A 17 16.87 -4.12 -17.47
CA PHE A 17 15.91 -3.24 -16.82
C PHE A 17 14.47 -3.73 -17.01
N ASN A 18 14.11 -4.26 -18.17
CA ASN A 18 12.80 -4.85 -18.41
C ASN A 18 12.54 -6.08 -17.51
N GLY A 19 13.55 -6.92 -17.30
CA GLY A 19 13.46 -8.04 -16.34
C GLY A 19 13.24 -7.60 -14.90
N LEU A 20 13.90 -6.53 -14.49
CA LEU A 20 13.70 -5.89 -13.18
C LEU A 20 12.25 -5.35 -13.05
N LEU A 21 11.74 -4.64 -14.05
CA LEU A 21 10.37 -4.11 -14.03
C LEU A 21 9.32 -5.21 -13.91
N GLN A 22 9.47 -6.28 -14.69
CA GLN A 22 8.56 -7.43 -14.61
C GLN A 22 8.59 -8.08 -13.21
N GLN A 23 9.77 -8.16 -12.59
CA GLN A 23 9.88 -8.71 -11.24
C GLN A 23 9.27 -7.78 -10.18
N LEU A 24 9.38 -6.46 -10.34
CA LEU A 24 8.71 -5.49 -9.46
C LEU A 24 7.18 -5.63 -9.51
N GLU A 25 6.62 -5.84 -10.70
CA GLU A 25 5.19 -6.07 -10.87
C GLU A 25 4.73 -7.41 -10.25
N LYS A 26 5.53 -8.46 -10.37
CA LYS A 26 5.27 -9.77 -9.74
C LYS A 26 5.47 -9.79 -8.23
N GLY A 27 6.21 -8.82 -7.71
CA GLY A 27 6.59 -8.75 -6.30
C GLY A 27 7.75 -9.67 -5.92
N LEU A 28 8.09 -9.63 -4.63
CA LEU A 28 9.25 -10.34 -4.06
C LEU A 28 8.84 -11.63 -3.32
N GLY A 29 7.82 -12.32 -3.82
CA GLY A 29 7.32 -13.57 -3.23
C GLY A 29 6.00 -13.42 -2.46
N SER A 30 5.56 -12.20 -2.20
CA SER A 30 4.26 -11.91 -1.56
C SER A 30 3.10 -11.84 -2.57
N GLY A 31 3.38 -11.79 -3.89
CA GLY A 31 2.38 -11.60 -4.94
C GLY A 31 1.92 -10.14 -5.11
N TYR A 32 2.43 -9.23 -4.31
CA TYR A 32 2.12 -7.79 -4.41
C TYR A 32 3.25 -7.04 -5.10
N PRO A 33 2.94 -6.04 -5.96
CA PRO A 33 3.97 -5.27 -6.66
C PRO A 33 4.84 -4.48 -5.68
N VAL A 34 6.11 -4.32 -6.04
CA VAL A 34 7.07 -3.52 -5.29
C VAL A 34 6.97 -2.07 -5.72
N VAL A 35 6.83 -1.17 -4.75
CA VAL A 35 6.72 0.28 -4.96
C VAL A 35 7.76 1.02 -4.11
N ASP A 36 7.94 2.31 -4.34
CA ASP A 36 8.87 3.18 -3.59
C ASP A 36 10.31 2.67 -3.56
N VAL A 37 10.76 2.10 -4.67
CA VAL A 37 12.12 1.57 -4.83
C VAL A 37 12.88 2.34 -5.90
N ARG A 38 14.16 2.60 -5.65
CA ARG A 38 15.12 3.10 -6.63
C ARG A 38 16.13 1.99 -6.94
N ILE A 39 16.20 1.60 -8.21
CA ILE A 39 17.18 0.63 -8.69
C ILE A 39 18.20 1.35 -9.56
N THR A 40 19.47 1.16 -9.26
CA THR A 40 20.58 1.69 -10.05
C THR A 40 21.42 0.53 -10.55
N LEU A 41 21.45 0.33 -11.86
CA LEU A 41 22.36 -0.62 -12.49
C LEU A 41 23.74 0.05 -12.59
N VAL A 42 24.71 -0.49 -11.86
CA VAL A 42 26.06 0.11 -11.77
C VAL A 42 27.02 -0.49 -12.77
N ASP A 43 26.84 -1.75 -13.16
CA ASP A 43 27.69 -2.44 -14.12
C ASP A 43 26.92 -3.58 -14.82
N GLY A 44 27.39 -3.94 -16.04
CA GLY A 44 26.84 -5.05 -16.82
C GLY A 44 27.87 -5.49 -17.85
N LYS A 45 28.16 -6.79 -17.91
CA LYS A 45 29.12 -7.38 -18.84
C LYS A 45 28.41 -8.23 -19.87
N ALA A 46 28.57 -7.89 -21.14
CA ALA A 46 28.07 -8.68 -22.25
C ALA A 46 29.16 -9.62 -22.78
N HIS A 47 28.77 -10.81 -23.16
CA HIS A 47 29.61 -11.80 -23.84
C HIS A 47 29.07 -12.02 -25.26
N SER A 48 29.97 -12.09 -26.25
CA SER A 48 29.58 -12.14 -27.67
C SER A 48 28.77 -13.39 -28.08
N VAL A 49 28.83 -14.45 -27.30
CA VAL A 49 28.20 -15.75 -27.59
C VAL A 49 26.99 -16.02 -26.70
N ASP A 50 27.05 -15.63 -25.40
CA ASP A 50 26.08 -16.06 -24.39
C ASP A 50 25.12 -14.95 -23.95
N SER A 51 25.23 -13.76 -24.52
CA SER A 51 24.40 -12.61 -24.15
C SER A 51 23.28 -12.42 -25.14
N SER A 52 22.06 -12.55 -24.65
CA SER A 52 20.83 -12.21 -25.37
C SER A 52 19.95 -11.32 -24.50
N ASP A 53 19.02 -10.61 -25.10
CA ASP A 53 18.04 -9.80 -24.37
C ASP A 53 17.28 -10.65 -23.34
N MET A 54 16.94 -11.89 -23.71
CA MET A 54 16.29 -12.83 -22.79
C MET A 54 17.18 -13.21 -21.60
N ALA A 55 18.47 -13.47 -21.83
CA ALA A 55 19.42 -13.80 -20.77
C ALA A 55 19.55 -12.64 -19.76
N PHE A 56 19.60 -11.40 -20.25
CA PHE A 56 19.65 -10.21 -19.39
C PHE A 56 18.36 -9.97 -18.62
N GLN A 57 17.20 -10.19 -19.25
CA GLN A 57 15.90 -10.13 -18.54
C GLN A 57 15.85 -11.19 -17.43
N MET A 58 16.29 -12.40 -17.71
CA MET A 58 16.33 -13.49 -16.72
C MET A 58 17.31 -13.22 -15.58
N ALA A 59 18.42 -12.53 -15.83
CA ALA A 59 19.38 -12.16 -14.79
C ALA A 59 18.86 -11.05 -13.86
N GLY A 60 18.01 -10.17 -14.35
CA GLY A 60 17.46 -9.06 -13.56
C GLY A 60 16.59 -9.51 -12.39
N ALA A 61 15.75 -10.51 -12.59
CA ALA A 61 14.82 -10.98 -11.57
C ALA A 61 15.52 -11.58 -10.31
N PRO A 62 16.49 -12.52 -10.42
CA PRO A 62 17.22 -13.02 -9.26
C PRO A 62 18.08 -11.94 -8.60
N ALA A 63 18.70 -11.05 -9.37
CA ALA A 63 19.48 -9.95 -8.82
C ALA A 63 18.61 -9.02 -7.93
N LEU A 64 17.39 -8.71 -8.35
CA LEU A 64 16.47 -7.94 -7.52
C LEU A 64 16.07 -8.69 -6.25
N LYS A 65 15.81 -9.99 -6.34
CA LYS A 65 15.46 -10.82 -5.16
C LYS A 65 16.61 -10.89 -4.15
N GLU A 66 17.83 -11.03 -4.63
CA GLU A 66 19.01 -11.04 -3.78
C GLU A 66 19.24 -9.70 -3.10
N ALA A 67 19.15 -8.60 -3.85
CA ALA A 67 19.24 -7.25 -3.30
C ALA A 67 18.14 -6.96 -2.27
N ALA A 68 16.93 -7.43 -2.53
CA ALA A 68 15.80 -7.26 -1.62
C ALA A 68 15.92 -8.10 -0.35
N ALA A 69 16.57 -9.26 -0.40
CA ALA A 69 16.82 -10.08 0.77
C ALA A 69 17.76 -9.39 1.78
N ALA A 70 18.64 -8.51 1.31
CA ALA A 70 19.50 -7.67 2.14
C ALA A 70 18.85 -6.35 2.60
N ALA A 71 17.67 -6.02 2.06
CA ALA A 71 16.95 -4.78 2.37
C ALA A 71 15.77 -5.04 3.32
N GLN A 72 15.36 -4.01 4.05
CA GLN A 72 14.12 -4.05 4.82
C GLN A 72 12.94 -3.75 3.90
N VAL A 73 12.22 -4.79 3.49
CA VAL A 73 11.01 -4.69 2.68
C VAL A 73 9.79 -4.80 3.59
N SER A 74 8.92 -3.78 3.57
CA SER A 74 7.69 -3.75 4.36
C SER A 74 6.48 -3.88 3.44
N MET A 75 5.44 -4.60 3.88
CA MET A 75 4.14 -4.55 3.23
C MET A 75 3.52 -3.17 3.48
N LEU A 76 2.95 -2.57 2.44
CA LEU A 76 2.19 -1.33 2.55
C LEU A 76 0.69 -1.63 2.55
N GLU A 77 -0.07 -0.84 3.29
CA GLU A 77 -1.53 -0.86 3.26
C GLU A 77 -2.09 0.50 2.85
N PRO A 78 -3.19 0.54 2.08
CA PRO A 78 -3.85 1.78 1.73
C PRO A 78 -4.51 2.39 2.96
N VAL A 79 -4.39 3.72 3.09
CA VAL A 79 -5.01 4.51 4.15
C VAL A 79 -5.99 5.50 3.55
N ALA A 80 -7.15 5.61 4.18
CA ALA A 80 -8.17 6.56 3.81
C ALA A 80 -8.38 7.63 4.90
N ALA A 81 -8.53 8.87 4.49
CA ALA A 81 -9.13 9.91 5.32
C ALA A 81 -10.65 9.70 5.32
N ILE A 82 -11.24 9.64 6.50
CA ILE A 82 -12.69 9.54 6.66
C ILE A 82 -13.24 10.74 7.41
N SER A 83 -14.46 11.11 7.05
CA SER A 83 -15.24 12.13 7.74
C SER A 83 -16.57 11.53 8.14
N VAL A 84 -16.80 11.37 9.44
CA VAL A 84 -18.00 10.72 9.99
C VAL A 84 -18.88 11.77 10.65
N LEU A 85 -20.12 11.88 10.21
CA LEU A 85 -21.11 12.79 10.77
C LEU A 85 -22.13 12.01 11.59
N VAL A 86 -22.21 12.27 12.89
CA VAL A 86 -23.10 11.60 13.83
C VAL A 86 -23.75 12.59 14.80
N SER A 87 -24.83 12.18 15.46
CA SER A 87 -25.38 12.93 16.59
C SER A 87 -24.40 12.94 17.77
N ASP A 88 -24.41 14.02 18.53
CA ASP A 88 -23.43 14.26 19.62
C ASP A 88 -23.38 13.10 20.65
N GLU A 89 -24.50 12.45 20.89
CA GLU A 89 -24.61 11.29 21.78
C GLU A 89 -23.78 10.06 21.33
N TYR A 90 -23.49 9.92 20.01
CA TYR A 90 -22.73 8.78 19.46
C TYR A 90 -21.25 9.08 19.23
N VAL A 91 -20.80 10.31 19.44
CA VAL A 91 -19.40 10.72 19.20
C VAL A 91 -18.42 9.83 19.96
N GLY A 92 -18.66 9.58 21.25
CA GLY A 92 -17.79 8.74 22.07
C GLY A 92 -17.69 7.29 21.57
N ALA A 93 -18.83 6.71 21.18
CA ALA A 93 -18.89 5.35 20.65
C ALA A 93 -18.14 5.23 19.31
N VAL A 94 -18.33 6.20 18.40
CA VAL A 94 -17.67 6.23 17.09
C VAL A 94 -16.16 6.44 17.26
N MET A 95 -15.72 7.34 18.14
CA MET A 95 -14.29 7.55 18.40
C MET A 95 -13.62 6.29 18.98
N GLY A 96 -14.30 5.60 19.87
CA GLY A 96 -13.83 4.33 20.43
C GLY A 96 -13.70 3.25 19.35
N ASP A 97 -14.70 3.11 18.49
CA ASP A 97 -14.69 2.17 17.36
C ASP A 97 -13.57 2.48 16.37
N LEU A 98 -13.41 3.75 15.97
CA LEU A 98 -12.32 4.17 15.08
C LEU A 98 -10.93 3.87 15.66
N SER A 99 -10.76 4.08 16.96
CA SER A 99 -9.51 3.72 17.66
C SER A 99 -9.26 2.21 17.64
N GLY A 100 -10.30 1.40 17.81
CA GLY A 100 -10.22 -0.05 17.69
C GLY A 100 -9.85 -0.53 16.29
N ARG A 101 -10.14 0.27 15.24
CA ARG A 101 -9.78 0.04 13.84
C ARG A 101 -8.42 0.61 13.46
N ARG A 102 -7.56 0.85 14.39
CA ARG A 102 -6.24 1.51 14.14
C ARG A 102 -6.38 2.90 13.54
N GLY A 103 -7.56 3.52 13.69
CA GLY A 103 -7.84 4.86 13.20
C GLY A 103 -7.16 5.93 14.05
N ARG A 104 -6.61 6.93 13.38
CA ARG A 104 -6.04 8.12 14.00
C ARG A 104 -7.02 9.27 13.86
N VAL A 105 -7.76 9.56 14.93
CA VAL A 105 -8.68 10.71 14.94
C VAL A 105 -7.87 11.99 14.91
N SER A 106 -8.06 12.81 13.88
CA SER A 106 -7.36 14.08 13.69
C SER A 106 -8.11 15.28 14.27
N GLY A 107 -9.42 15.16 14.46
CA GLY A 107 -10.23 16.21 15.06
C GLY A 107 -11.72 15.94 15.02
N THR A 108 -12.44 16.78 15.78
CA THR A 108 -13.90 16.81 15.79
C THR A 108 -14.38 18.26 15.60
N GLU A 109 -15.42 18.45 14.83
CA GLU A 109 -16.00 19.78 14.55
C GLU A 109 -17.51 19.74 14.74
N PRO A 110 -18.10 20.70 15.48
CA PRO A 110 -19.54 20.82 15.55
C PRO A 110 -20.13 21.11 14.17
N ALA A 111 -21.11 20.31 13.75
CA ALA A 111 -21.78 20.46 12.45
C ALA A 111 -23.16 21.12 12.56
N GLY A 112 -23.53 21.61 13.74
CA GLY A 112 -24.84 22.19 14.04
C GLY A 112 -25.93 21.13 14.24
N ASN A 113 -27.07 21.56 14.74
CA ASN A 113 -28.26 20.71 14.99
C ASN A 113 -27.96 19.46 15.85
N GLY A 114 -27.10 19.59 16.85
CA GLY A 114 -26.75 18.48 17.75
C GLY A 114 -25.95 17.37 17.04
N ARG A 115 -25.16 17.72 16.01
CA ARG A 115 -24.31 16.79 15.26
C ARG A 115 -22.85 17.22 15.24
N THR A 116 -21.98 16.25 15.25
CA THR A 116 -20.53 16.43 15.21
C THR A 116 -19.93 15.69 14.02
N LEU A 117 -19.00 16.35 13.34
CA LEU A 117 -18.15 15.76 12.29
C LEU A 117 -16.84 15.29 12.92
N ILE A 118 -16.55 14.00 12.79
CA ILE A 118 -15.31 13.38 13.26
C ILE A 118 -14.44 13.15 12.02
N LYS A 119 -13.18 13.61 12.08
CA LYS A 119 -12.18 13.37 11.03
C LYS A 119 -11.14 12.39 11.53
N ALA A 120 -10.84 11.37 10.74
CA ALA A 120 -9.83 10.37 11.07
C ALA A 120 -9.13 9.81 9.83
N GLU A 121 -7.95 9.23 10.02
CA GLU A 121 -7.24 8.43 9.03
C GLU A 121 -7.30 6.97 9.47
N VAL A 122 -7.76 6.09 8.58
CA VAL A 122 -8.01 4.68 8.91
C VAL A 122 -7.50 3.80 7.78
N PRO A 123 -6.80 2.69 8.08
CA PRO A 123 -6.46 1.70 7.06
C PRO A 123 -7.69 1.16 6.35
N GLU A 124 -7.69 1.10 5.02
CA GLU A 124 -8.89 0.69 4.25
C GLU A 124 -9.34 -0.73 4.57
N LEU A 125 -8.44 -1.61 4.98
CA LEU A 125 -8.76 -2.96 5.41
C LEU A 125 -9.76 -2.98 6.58
N GLU A 126 -9.66 -2.02 7.50
CA GLU A 126 -10.52 -1.88 8.66
C GLU A 126 -11.90 -1.27 8.34
N LEU A 127 -12.05 -0.69 7.14
CA LEU A 127 -13.29 -0.04 6.70
C LEU A 127 -14.25 -0.96 5.93
N THR A 128 -13.87 -2.23 5.70
CA THR A 128 -14.63 -3.17 4.85
C THR A 128 -16.10 -3.31 5.25
N ARG A 129 -16.41 -3.27 6.55
CA ARG A 129 -17.78 -3.38 7.09
C ARG A 129 -18.24 -2.12 7.83
N TYR A 130 -17.47 -1.05 7.77
CA TYR A 130 -17.69 0.15 8.58
C TYR A 130 -19.07 0.79 8.35
N ALA A 131 -19.59 0.79 7.13
CA ALA A 131 -20.93 1.33 6.82
C ALA A 131 -22.05 0.64 7.62
N ILE A 132 -21.95 -0.68 7.79
CA ILE A 132 -22.95 -1.47 8.53
C ILE A 132 -22.81 -1.18 10.03
N GLU A 133 -21.60 -1.16 10.52
CA GLU A 133 -21.30 -0.99 11.94
C GLU A 133 -21.60 0.44 12.42
N LEU A 134 -21.26 1.45 11.60
CA LEU A 134 -21.65 2.84 11.86
C LEU A 134 -23.17 2.99 11.93
N ARG A 135 -23.91 2.36 11.01
CA ARG A 135 -25.37 2.40 11.02
C ARG A 135 -25.94 1.77 12.30
N SER A 136 -25.36 0.67 12.76
CA SER A 136 -25.76 0.02 14.01
C SER A 136 -25.48 0.91 15.23
N MET A 137 -24.26 1.49 15.32
CA MET A 137 -23.84 2.34 16.45
C MET A 137 -24.64 3.65 16.56
N SER A 138 -25.04 4.21 15.42
CA SER A 138 -25.73 5.50 15.32
C SER A 138 -27.23 5.39 15.11
N HIS A 139 -27.81 4.20 15.32
CA HIS A 139 -29.22 3.93 15.05
C HIS A 139 -29.70 4.43 13.67
N GLY A 140 -28.84 4.27 12.66
CA GLY A 140 -29.14 4.63 11.27
C GLY A 140 -28.90 6.11 10.91
N THR A 141 -28.51 6.96 11.86
CA THR A 141 -28.37 8.42 11.63
C THR A 141 -26.97 8.83 11.15
N GLY A 142 -25.96 7.98 11.38
CA GLY A 142 -24.56 8.26 11.02
C GLY A 142 -24.33 8.11 9.52
N THR A 143 -23.53 9.02 8.99
CA THR A 143 -23.03 8.97 7.61
C THR A 143 -21.53 9.19 7.59
N PHE A 144 -20.84 8.64 6.58
CA PHE A 144 -19.43 8.91 6.41
C PHE A 144 -19.04 9.01 4.93
N ASN A 145 -17.98 9.75 4.69
CA ASN A 145 -17.25 9.80 3.42
C ASN A 145 -15.84 9.30 3.64
N ARG A 146 -15.25 8.72 2.59
CA ARG A 146 -13.85 8.29 2.60
C ARG A 146 -13.13 8.78 1.34
N THR A 147 -11.85 9.11 1.50
CA THR A 147 -10.96 9.50 0.41
C THR A 147 -9.62 8.82 0.63
N TYR A 148 -9.13 8.11 -0.37
CA TYR A 148 -7.78 7.53 -0.34
C TYR A 148 -6.73 8.64 -0.22
N ILE A 149 -5.76 8.48 0.69
CA ILE A 149 -4.71 9.48 0.94
C ILE A 149 -3.30 8.96 0.71
N GLY A 150 -3.10 7.66 0.64
CA GLY A 150 -1.77 7.09 0.42
C GLY A 150 -1.64 5.67 0.97
N HIS A 151 -0.39 5.21 1.02
CA HIS A 151 -0.03 3.93 1.63
C HIS A 151 0.89 4.16 2.82
N GLU A 152 0.74 3.33 3.85
CA GLU A 152 1.60 3.31 5.02
C GLU A 152 2.12 1.89 5.31
N PRO A 153 3.26 1.75 6.02
CA PRO A 153 3.75 0.43 6.41
C PRO A 153 2.73 -0.32 7.26
N MET A 154 2.37 -1.52 6.82
CA MET A 154 1.46 -2.40 7.53
C MET A 154 2.18 -3.04 8.74
N PRO A 155 1.55 -3.16 9.92
CA PRO A 155 2.11 -3.90 11.06
C PRO A 155 2.44 -5.35 10.67
N ALA A 156 3.61 -5.84 11.08
CA ALA A 156 4.15 -7.13 10.66
C ALA A 156 3.20 -8.32 10.91
N GLN A 157 2.45 -8.29 12.02
CA GLN A 157 1.49 -9.34 12.34
C GLN A 157 0.31 -9.39 11.36
N ILE A 158 -0.14 -8.23 10.88
CA ILE A 158 -1.22 -8.11 9.90
C ILE A 158 -0.69 -8.46 8.51
N ALA A 159 0.48 -7.95 8.15
CA ALA A 159 1.16 -8.27 6.90
C ALA A 159 1.30 -9.78 6.70
N LYS A 160 1.72 -10.50 7.74
CA LYS A 160 1.83 -11.97 7.70
C LYS A 160 0.48 -12.62 7.38
N LYS A 161 -0.61 -12.21 8.04
CA LYS A 161 -1.95 -12.75 7.78
C LYS A 161 -2.42 -12.49 6.34
N VAL A 162 -2.13 -11.30 5.81
CA VAL A 162 -2.48 -10.92 4.43
C VAL A 162 -1.69 -11.75 3.43
N ILE A 163 -0.39 -11.93 3.64
CA ILE A 163 0.47 -12.76 2.76
C ILE A 163 0.02 -14.22 2.80
N ASP A 164 -0.27 -14.78 3.98
CA ASP A 164 -0.69 -16.18 4.15
C ASP A 164 -2.07 -16.45 3.52
N ALA A 165 -2.93 -15.43 3.45
CA ALA A 165 -4.26 -15.50 2.85
C ALA A 165 -4.26 -15.23 1.33
N SER A 166 -3.17 -14.75 0.76
CA SER A 166 -3.06 -14.48 -0.69
C SER A 166 -3.03 -15.79 -1.48
N PRO A 167 -3.82 -15.91 -2.54
CA PRO A 167 -3.72 -17.06 -3.45
C PRO A 167 -2.33 -17.08 -4.08
N LYS A 168 -1.66 -18.23 -3.98
CA LYS A 168 -0.35 -18.49 -4.57
C LYS A 168 -0.46 -18.68 -6.08
#